data_947ded3069a4f67634f05cc00c7e2f4e
#
_entry.id   947ded3069a4f67634f05cc00c7e2f4e
#
_cell.length_a   1.000
_cell.length_b   1.000
_cell.length_c   1.000
_cell.angle_alpha   90.00
_cell.angle_beta   90.00
_cell.angle_gamma   90.00
#
_symmetry.space_group_name_H-M   'P 1'
#
loop_
_entity.id
_entity.type
_entity.pdbx_description
1 polymer ?
#
loop_
_entity_poly.entity_id
_entity_poly.type
_entity_poly.pdbx_seq_one_letter_code
_entity_poly.pdbx_strand_id
1 'polypeptide(L)'
;MNDIKLIHGDCLEEMKNIPDKSVDMILCDLPYGTTNCKWDQVINFEKLWEQYNRIIKNNGAIVLFGSEPFSSYLRLSNIEMYRYDWIWQKTKGGGFALANKQPLKRHETISVFYKKQPTYNPIKFVVDEKFRDKRKTFSIPKMSKEDTSQPKMELPPRAKDDGTRFPISVLQFKSCWGKGQHPTQKPVDLLEYLIKTYTNEEEIVLDNCMGSGSTGVACVNTNRKFIGIELEEKYFEMARKRIEEAQNNNI
;
A
#
# COMPACT_ATOMS: atom_id res chain seq x y z
N MET A 1 -21.05 -4.97 11.86
CA MET A 1 -19.68 -5.27 12.37
C MET A 1 -18.84 -5.71 11.19
N ASN A 2 -17.67 -5.13 11.02
CA ASN A 2 -16.74 -5.53 9.95
C ASN A 2 -16.32 -6.98 10.17
N ASP A 3 -16.35 -7.78 9.10
CA ASP A 3 -15.91 -9.17 9.13
C ASP A 3 -14.38 -9.20 9.18
N ILE A 4 -13.82 -9.49 10.37
CA ILE A 4 -12.39 -9.55 10.64
C ILE A 4 -12.00 -10.99 10.91
N LYS A 5 -11.14 -11.54 10.08
CA LYS A 5 -10.60 -12.89 10.22
C LYS A 5 -9.10 -12.83 10.48
N LEU A 6 -8.66 -13.31 11.64
CA LEU A 6 -7.24 -13.39 12.01
C LEU A 6 -6.81 -14.84 12.06
N ILE A 7 -5.67 -15.16 11.49
CA ILE A 7 -5.15 -16.52 11.34
C ILE A 7 -3.70 -16.54 11.83
N HIS A 8 -3.42 -17.42 12.79
CA HIS A 8 -2.05 -17.68 13.25
C HIS A 8 -1.46 -18.83 12.46
N GLY A 9 -0.40 -18.60 11.70
CA GLY A 9 0.24 -19.64 10.89
C GLY A 9 1.14 -19.13 9.78
N ASP A 10 1.72 -20.06 9.03
CA ASP A 10 2.52 -19.75 7.83
C ASP A 10 1.61 -19.25 6.71
N CYS A 11 1.93 -18.08 6.16
CA CYS A 11 1.08 -17.44 5.18
C CYS A 11 0.91 -18.24 3.88
N LEU A 12 1.93 -18.99 3.43
CA LEU A 12 1.83 -19.81 2.23
C LEU A 12 0.91 -21.02 2.44
N GLU A 13 0.83 -21.55 3.66
CA GLU A 13 -0.08 -22.63 4.00
C GLU A 13 -1.51 -22.10 4.22
N GLU A 14 -1.65 -21.03 5.02
CA GLU A 14 -2.96 -20.49 5.37
C GLU A 14 -3.70 -19.86 4.18
N MET A 15 -2.95 -19.23 3.25
CA MET A 15 -3.57 -18.71 2.03
C MET A 15 -4.24 -19.79 1.18
N LYS A 16 -3.83 -21.07 1.25
CA LYS A 16 -4.50 -22.18 0.54
C LYS A 16 -5.97 -22.33 0.93
N ASN A 17 -6.32 -21.92 2.14
CA ASN A 17 -7.68 -21.98 2.68
C ASN A 17 -8.54 -20.76 2.31
N ILE A 18 -7.98 -19.74 1.64
CA ILE A 18 -8.72 -18.57 1.16
C ILE A 18 -9.35 -18.92 -0.21
N PRO A 19 -10.64 -18.67 -0.41
CA PRO A 19 -11.30 -18.99 -1.68
C PRO A 19 -10.70 -18.22 -2.87
N ASP A 20 -10.74 -18.82 -4.05
CA ASP A 20 -10.29 -18.20 -5.30
C ASP A 20 -11.08 -16.92 -5.57
N LYS A 21 -10.41 -15.88 -6.08
CA LYS A 21 -11.03 -14.63 -6.51
C LYS A 21 -11.94 -13.98 -5.46
N SER A 22 -11.59 -14.13 -4.18
CA SER A 22 -12.37 -13.59 -3.05
C SER A 22 -11.83 -12.27 -2.51
N VAL A 23 -10.53 -11.97 -2.69
CA VAL A 23 -9.85 -10.80 -2.12
C VAL A 23 -9.87 -9.63 -3.09
N ASP A 24 -10.25 -8.44 -2.61
CA ASP A 24 -10.29 -7.21 -3.42
C ASP A 24 -8.93 -6.51 -3.44
N MET A 25 -8.22 -6.53 -2.32
CA MET A 25 -6.90 -5.93 -2.19
C MET A 25 -5.97 -6.79 -1.33
N ILE A 26 -4.73 -6.93 -1.75
CA ILE A 26 -3.64 -7.39 -0.90
C ILE A 26 -2.81 -6.17 -0.54
N LEU A 27 -2.64 -5.88 0.75
CA LEU A 27 -1.82 -4.79 1.27
C LEU A 27 -0.88 -5.35 2.33
N CYS A 28 0.39 -5.50 2.00
CA CYS A 28 1.32 -6.23 2.85
C CYS A 28 2.70 -5.59 2.91
N ASP A 29 3.30 -5.64 4.11
CA ASP A 29 4.70 -5.34 4.38
C ASP A 29 5.46 -6.66 4.53
N LEU A 30 5.90 -7.23 3.41
CA LEU A 30 6.62 -8.50 3.37
C LEU A 30 7.95 -8.42 4.15
N PRO A 31 8.49 -9.54 4.67
CA PRO A 31 9.85 -9.56 5.21
C PRO A 31 10.88 -9.34 4.09
N TYR A 32 11.84 -8.40 4.31
CA TYR A 32 12.81 -7.99 3.29
C TYR A 32 14.13 -8.77 3.35
N GLY A 33 14.37 -9.55 4.43
CA GLY A 33 15.64 -10.23 4.67
C GLY A 33 16.80 -9.26 4.98
N THR A 34 16.50 -8.10 5.56
CA THR A 34 17.50 -7.04 5.81
C THR A 34 17.84 -6.85 7.28
N THR A 35 17.17 -7.56 8.17
CA THR A 35 17.41 -7.52 9.62
C THR A 35 17.91 -8.86 10.15
N ASN A 36 18.47 -8.86 11.36
CA ASN A 36 18.89 -10.10 12.04
C ASN A 36 17.73 -10.83 12.75
N CYS A 37 16.48 -10.41 12.51
CA CYS A 37 15.33 -11.03 13.11
C CYS A 37 15.01 -12.37 12.42
N LYS A 38 14.71 -13.41 13.20
CA LYS A 38 14.43 -14.75 12.67
C LYS A 38 13.23 -14.78 11.70
N TRP A 39 12.27 -13.90 11.90
CA TRP A 39 11.08 -13.76 11.06
C TRP A 39 11.32 -12.97 9.76
N ASP A 40 12.44 -12.23 9.65
CA ASP A 40 12.74 -11.43 8.46
C ASP A 40 13.43 -12.29 7.38
N GLN A 41 12.74 -13.33 6.93
CA GLN A 41 13.18 -14.19 5.83
C GLN A 41 12.33 -13.93 4.59
N VAL A 42 12.99 -13.69 3.46
CA VAL A 42 12.29 -13.45 2.19
C VAL A 42 11.44 -14.67 1.82
N ILE A 43 10.15 -14.44 1.63
CA ILE A 43 9.20 -15.47 1.21
C ILE A 43 9.51 -15.86 -0.25
N ASN A 44 9.41 -17.15 -0.56
CA ASN A 44 9.57 -17.62 -1.93
C ASN A 44 8.55 -16.95 -2.86
N PHE A 45 9.02 -16.13 -3.79
CA PHE A 45 8.16 -15.34 -4.67
C PHE A 45 7.30 -16.19 -5.62
N GLU A 46 7.77 -17.32 -6.12
CA GLU A 46 6.98 -18.18 -7.00
C GLU A 46 5.72 -18.69 -6.27
N LYS A 47 5.91 -19.25 -5.07
CA LYS A 47 4.80 -19.72 -4.23
C LYS A 47 3.87 -18.59 -3.78
N LEU A 48 4.44 -17.41 -3.47
CA LEU A 48 3.67 -16.24 -3.09
C LEU A 48 2.77 -15.78 -4.24
N TRP A 49 3.33 -15.63 -5.45
CA TRP A 49 2.58 -15.22 -6.63
C TRP A 49 1.55 -16.26 -7.09
N GLU A 50 1.81 -17.56 -6.88
CA GLU A 50 0.82 -18.61 -7.09
C GLU A 50 -0.44 -18.35 -6.26
N GLN A 51 -0.29 -18.14 -4.94
CA GLN A 51 -1.41 -17.87 -4.05
C GLN A 51 -2.05 -16.50 -4.35
N TYR A 52 -1.28 -15.45 -4.50
CA TYR A 52 -1.79 -14.13 -4.83
C TYR A 52 -2.63 -14.13 -6.11
N ASN A 53 -2.13 -14.78 -7.18
CA ASN A 53 -2.83 -14.88 -8.45
C ASN A 53 -4.14 -15.66 -8.37
N ARG A 54 -4.22 -16.63 -7.46
CA ARG A 54 -5.40 -17.45 -7.23
C ARG A 54 -6.48 -16.66 -6.44
N ILE A 55 -6.11 -16.05 -5.33
CA ILE A 55 -7.05 -15.44 -4.39
C ILE A 55 -7.50 -14.04 -4.77
N ILE A 56 -6.64 -13.25 -5.45
CA ILE A 56 -7.00 -11.88 -5.84
C ILE A 56 -8.06 -11.87 -6.95
N LYS A 57 -9.05 -11.00 -6.86
CA LYS A 57 -10.02 -10.76 -7.91
C LYS A 57 -9.34 -10.23 -9.19
N ASN A 58 -9.95 -10.43 -10.35
CA ASN A 58 -9.37 -9.98 -11.63
C ASN A 58 -9.09 -8.47 -11.68
N ASN A 59 -9.90 -7.69 -11.00
CA ASN A 59 -9.79 -6.24 -10.82
C ASN A 59 -9.34 -5.87 -9.41
N GLY A 60 -8.67 -6.75 -8.70
CA GLY A 60 -8.08 -6.48 -7.39
C GLY A 60 -6.69 -5.88 -7.51
N ALA A 61 -6.27 -5.14 -6.49
CA ALA A 61 -4.95 -4.52 -6.40
C ALA A 61 -4.04 -5.29 -5.43
N ILE A 62 -2.77 -5.46 -5.78
CA ILE A 62 -1.73 -5.97 -4.89
C ILE A 62 -0.75 -4.83 -4.63
N VAL A 63 -0.63 -4.43 -3.38
CA VAL A 63 0.12 -3.25 -2.93
C VAL A 63 1.12 -3.68 -1.87
N LEU A 64 2.40 -3.67 -2.24
CA LEU A 64 3.47 -4.25 -1.42
C LEU A 64 4.51 -3.21 -1.07
N PHE A 65 4.78 -3.07 0.23
CA PHE A 65 5.88 -2.25 0.72
C PHE A 65 7.23 -2.87 0.38
N GLY A 66 8.22 -2.02 0.25
CA GLY A 66 9.58 -2.47 -0.04
C GLY A 66 10.64 -1.40 0.13
N SER A 67 11.86 -1.88 0.15
CA SER A 67 13.07 -1.10 0.29
C SER A 67 14.15 -1.75 -0.57
N GLU A 68 14.99 -0.97 -1.26
CA GLU A 68 16.06 -1.55 -2.07
C GLU A 68 17.07 -2.34 -1.22
N PRO A 69 17.61 -3.47 -1.72
CA PRO A 69 17.42 -4.08 -3.05
C PRO A 69 16.16 -4.97 -3.17
N PHE A 70 15.46 -5.28 -2.08
CA PHE A 70 14.26 -6.13 -2.06
C PHE A 70 13.19 -5.66 -3.06
N SER A 71 12.93 -4.34 -3.14
CA SER A 71 11.93 -3.79 -4.07
C SER A 71 12.23 -4.12 -5.54
N SER A 72 13.51 -4.13 -5.92
CA SER A 72 13.92 -4.50 -7.29
C SER A 72 13.64 -5.97 -7.57
N TYR A 73 13.99 -6.88 -6.66
CA TYR A 73 13.69 -8.32 -6.80
C TYR A 73 12.19 -8.58 -6.82
N LEU A 74 11.43 -7.92 -5.94
CA LEU A 74 9.98 -8.04 -5.89
C LEU A 74 9.32 -7.62 -7.22
N ARG A 75 9.72 -6.49 -7.79
CA ARG A 75 9.19 -6.03 -9.08
C ARG A 75 9.56 -6.96 -10.23
N LEU A 76 10.80 -7.43 -10.28
CA LEU A 76 11.26 -8.38 -11.29
C LEU A 76 10.56 -9.73 -11.19
N SER A 77 10.20 -10.17 -9.98
CA SER A 77 9.52 -11.46 -9.78
C SER A 77 8.13 -11.52 -10.44
N ASN A 78 7.51 -10.37 -10.76
CA ASN A 78 6.25 -10.29 -11.51
C ASN A 78 6.14 -8.98 -12.30
N ILE A 79 7.06 -8.77 -13.21
CA ILE A 79 7.14 -7.55 -14.02
C ILE A 79 5.90 -7.35 -14.92
N GLU A 80 5.23 -8.43 -15.30
CA GLU A 80 4.01 -8.38 -16.13
C GLU A 80 2.83 -7.73 -15.40
N MET A 81 2.74 -7.91 -14.08
CA MET A 81 1.69 -7.31 -13.27
C MET A 81 2.09 -5.98 -12.65
N TYR A 82 3.38 -5.67 -12.56
CA TYR A 82 3.85 -4.39 -12.04
C TYR A 82 3.35 -3.23 -12.89
N ARG A 83 2.88 -2.15 -12.25
CA ARG A 83 2.32 -0.99 -12.96
C ARG A 83 3.03 0.30 -12.60
N TYR A 84 3.11 0.63 -11.32
CA TYR A 84 3.75 1.84 -10.80
C TYR A 84 4.03 1.67 -9.31
N ASP A 85 4.65 2.67 -8.73
CA ASP A 85 4.91 2.74 -7.31
C ASP A 85 4.46 4.07 -6.69
N TRP A 86 4.21 4.01 -5.39
CA TRP A 86 4.18 5.18 -4.53
C TRP A 86 5.48 5.24 -3.74
N ILE A 87 5.90 6.45 -3.42
CA ILE A 87 7.03 6.70 -2.53
C ILE A 87 6.48 7.23 -1.21
N TRP A 88 6.62 6.44 -0.16
CA TRP A 88 6.34 6.95 1.18
C TRP A 88 7.56 7.72 1.69
N GLN A 89 7.45 9.05 1.72
CA GLN A 89 8.45 9.95 2.30
C GLN A 89 8.25 10.03 3.81
N LYS A 90 9.24 9.54 4.56
CA LYS A 90 9.27 9.58 6.02
C LYS A 90 9.66 10.97 6.52
N THR A 91 9.18 11.36 7.71
CA THR A 91 9.54 12.66 8.31
C THR A 91 10.99 12.72 8.78
N LYS A 92 11.58 11.57 9.13
CA LYS A 92 12.99 11.45 9.55
C LYS A 92 13.73 10.45 8.68
N GLY A 93 15.00 10.72 8.40
CA GLY A 93 15.90 9.77 7.75
C GLY A 93 16.38 8.69 8.72
N GLY A 94 16.62 7.50 8.19
CA GLY A 94 17.26 6.38 8.91
C GLY A 94 18.65 6.07 8.36
N GLY A 95 19.38 5.18 9.03
CA GLY A 95 20.71 4.74 8.58
C GLY A 95 21.87 5.61 9.04
N PHE A 96 21.76 6.29 10.18
CA PHE A 96 22.80 7.17 10.73
C PHE A 96 24.18 6.53 10.87
N ALA A 97 24.26 5.23 11.12
CA ALA A 97 25.54 4.50 11.18
C ALA A 97 26.34 4.56 9.87
N LEU A 98 25.67 4.83 8.76
CA LEU A 98 26.27 4.92 7.43
C LEU A 98 26.29 6.35 6.87
N ALA A 99 26.00 7.36 7.68
CA ALA A 99 25.84 8.75 7.22
C ALA A 99 27.08 9.33 6.51
N ASN A 100 28.28 8.83 6.84
CA ASN A 100 29.54 9.22 6.19
C ASN A 100 29.86 8.43 4.91
N LYS A 101 29.01 7.45 4.52
CA LYS A 101 29.24 6.58 3.37
C LYS A 101 28.13 6.65 2.32
N GLN A 102 26.93 7.02 2.74
CA GLN A 102 25.76 7.12 1.84
C GLN A 102 24.70 8.07 2.43
N PRO A 103 23.78 8.58 1.60
CA PRO A 103 22.69 9.42 2.07
C PRO A 103 21.79 8.70 3.08
N LEU A 104 21.26 9.46 4.04
CA LEU A 104 20.24 8.93 4.96
C LEU A 104 18.97 8.54 4.19
N LYS A 105 18.50 7.32 4.41
CA LYS A 105 17.30 6.81 3.75
C LYS A 105 16.04 7.44 4.35
N ARG A 106 15.29 8.17 3.53
CA ARG A 106 14.11 8.91 3.97
C ARG A 106 12.82 8.45 3.27
N HIS A 107 12.84 7.32 2.59
CA HIS A 107 11.65 6.82 1.89
C HIS A 107 11.60 5.28 1.88
N GLU A 108 10.41 4.78 1.65
CA GLU A 108 10.14 3.40 1.22
C GLU A 108 9.31 3.44 -0.07
N THR A 109 9.45 2.40 -0.88
CA THR A 109 8.63 2.21 -2.08
C THR A 109 7.41 1.36 -1.75
N ILE A 110 6.31 1.60 -2.45
CA ILE A 110 5.09 0.81 -2.33
C ILE A 110 4.71 0.42 -3.76
N SER A 111 5.04 -0.79 -4.15
CA SER A 111 4.85 -1.29 -5.51
C SER A 111 3.41 -1.75 -5.71
N VAL A 112 2.80 -1.35 -6.83
CA VAL A 112 1.42 -1.67 -7.19
C VAL A 112 1.39 -2.61 -8.38
N PHE A 113 0.69 -3.75 -8.19
CA PHE A 113 0.53 -4.79 -9.20
C PHE A 113 -0.95 -5.07 -9.43
N TYR A 114 -1.33 -5.28 -10.68
CA TYR A 114 -2.67 -5.76 -11.03
C TYR A 114 -2.72 -6.33 -12.46
N LYS A 115 -3.69 -7.22 -12.71
CA LYS A 115 -3.96 -7.79 -14.04
C LYS A 115 -4.81 -6.83 -14.88
N LYS A 116 -5.93 -6.38 -14.32
CA LYS A 116 -6.86 -5.42 -14.92
C LYS A 116 -6.98 -4.22 -13.99
N GLN A 117 -7.28 -3.06 -14.54
CA GLN A 117 -7.47 -1.84 -13.75
C GLN A 117 -8.36 -2.12 -12.54
N PRO A 118 -7.84 -1.96 -11.32
CA PRO A 118 -8.62 -2.12 -10.09
C PRO A 118 -9.49 -0.90 -9.82
N THR A 119 -10.30 -0.99 -8.77
CA THR A 119 -10.86 0.20 -8.12
C THR A 119 -9.76 1.20 -7.88
N TYR A 120 -9.98 2.44 -8.32
CA TYR A 120 -9.06 3.55 -8.07
C TYR A 120 -9.84 4.80 -7.70
N ASN A 121 -9.85 5.12 -6.42
CA ASN A 121 -10.51 6.29 -5.85
C ASN A 121 -9.44 7.37 -5.58
N PRO A 122 -9.16 8.30 -6.53
CA PRO A 122 -8.13 9.30 -6.34
C PRO A 122 -8.49 10.25 -5.19
N ILE A 123 -7.74 10.20 -4.11
CA ILE A 123 -7.93 11.10 -2.96
C ILE A 123 -7.28 12.43 -3.31
N LYS A 124 -8.10 13.36 -3.82
CA LYS A 124 -7.66 14.70 -4.21
C LYS A 124 -7.28 15.54 -2.98
N PHE A 125 -6.32 16.41 -3.14
CA PHE A 125 -5.93 17.39 -2.12
C PHE A 125 -6.27 18.81 -2.55
N VAL A 126 -6.58 19.66 -1.57
CA VAL A 126 -6.86 21.09 -1.80
C VAL A 126 -5.54 21.82 -1.92
N VAL A 127 -5.39 22.65 -2.95
CA VAL A 127 -4.24 23.57 -3.08
C VAL A 127 -4.55 24.93 -2.52
N ASP A 128 -3.53 25.58 -1.97
CA ASP A 128 -3.59 26.96 -1.52
C ASP A 128 -4.04 27.87 -2.68
N GLU A 129 -4.86 28.87 -2.40
CA GLU A 129 -5.41 29.80 -3.40
C GLU A 129 -4.33 30.44 -4.31
N LYS A 130 -3.15 30.69 -3.77
CA LYS A 130 -2.01 31.23 -4.54
C LYS A 130 -1.52 30.32 -5.66
N PHE A 131 -1.80 29.01 -5.57
CA PHE A 131 -1.42 28.01 -6.60
C PHE A 131 -2.58 27.59 -7.49
N ARG A 132 -3.78 28.16 -7.27
CA ARG A 132 -4.93 27.88 -8.14
C ARG A 132 -4.74 28.52 -9.51
N ASP A 133 -5.17 27.79 -10.53
CA ASP A 133 -5.15 28.32 -11.89
C ASP A 133 -6.21 29.40 -12.05
N LYS A 134 -5.75 30.66 -12.18
CA LYS A 134 -6.61 31.84 -12.38
C LYS A 134 -7.05 32.03 -13.83
N ARG A 135 -6.62 31.16 -14.74
CA ARG A 135 -6.99 31.26 -16.15
C ARG A 135 -8.45 30.91 -16.34
N LYS A 136 -9.21 31.83 -16.96
CA LYS A 136 -10.66 31.63 -17.25
C LYS A 136 -10.91 30.61 -18.37
N THR A 137 -9.96 30.46 -19.28
CA THR A 137 -10.00 29.50 -20.37
C THR A 137 -8.61 28.90 -20.57
N PHE A 138 -8.53 27.61 -20.68
CA PHE A 138 -7.29 26.93 -21.01
C PHE A 138 -7.36 26.45 -22.46
N SER A 139 -6.56 27.07 -23.33
CA SER A 139 -6.25 26.47 -24.60
C SER A 139 -5.29 25.30 -24.36
N ILE A 140 -5.69 24.09 -24.74
CA ILE A 140 -4.76 22.95 -24.81
C ILE A 140 -3.59 23.42 -25.70
N PRO A 141 -2.33 23.39 -25.22
CA PRO A 141 -1.21 23.66 -26.12
C PRO A 141 -1.36 22.70 -27.31
N LYS A 142 -1.40 23.24 -28.53
CA LYS A 142 -1.32 22.39 -29.73
C LYS A 142 0.04 21.69 -29.61
N MET A 143 0.01 20.41 -29.23
CA MET A 143 1.21 19.59 -29.31
C MET A 143 1.71 19.68 -30.75
N SER A 144 3.00 20.03 -30.90
CA SER A 144 3.63 19.99 -32.22
C SER A 144 3.43 18.56 -32.78
N LYS A 145 3.16 18.44 -34.06
CA LYS A 145 2.93 17.14 -34.73
C LYS A 145 4.15 16.20 -34.63
N GLU A 146 5.24 16.66 -34.07
CA GLU A 146 6.55 15.98 -33.99
C GLU A 146 6.88 15.43 -32.60
N ASP A 147 6.10 15.77 -31.55
CA ASP A 147 6.37 15.20 -30.20
C ASP A 147 5.77 13.79 -30.09
N THR A 148 6.58 12.79 -30.46
CA THR A 148 6.27 11.37 -30.36
C THR A 148 6.54 10.78 -28.97
N SER A 149 6.99 11.60 -28.02
CA SER A 149 7.45 11.13 -26.70
C SER A 149 6.31 10.73 -25.75
N GLN A 150 5.06 11.07 -26.08
CA GLN A 150 3.90 10.69 -25.27
C GLN A 150 2.86 9.91 -26.09
N PRO A 151 2.23 8.87 -25.50
CA PRO A 151 1.12 8.18 -26.16
C PRO A 151 0.01 9.19 -26.47
N LYS A 152 -0.58 9.09 -27.67
CA LYS A 152 -1.75 9.88 -28.08
C LYS A 152 -2.90 9.56 -27.11
N MET A 153 -3.07 10.38 -26.10
CA MET A 153 -4.19 10.31 -25.17
C MET A 153 -5.12 11.47 -25.47
N GLU A 154 -6.37 11.18 -25.81
CA GLU A 154 -7.42 12.18 -25.86
C GLU A 154 -7.68 12.66 -24.42
N LEU A 155 -7.20 13.85 -24.11
CA LEU A 155 -7.46 14.46 -22.80
C LEU A 155 -8.92 14.93 -22.76
N PRO A 156 -9.67 14.58 -21.71
CA PRO A 156 -11.03 15.10 -21.56
C PRO A 156 -11.00 16.63 -21.44
N PRO A 157 -12.08 17.32 -21.88
CA PRO A 157 -12.17 18.76 -21.73
C PRO A 157 -11.99 19.15 -20.27
N ARG A 158 -11.14 20.14 -20.00
CA ARG A 158 -10.86 20.56 -18.63
C ARG A 158 -12.10 21.20 -18.00
N ALA A 159 -12.50 20.63 -16.87
CA ALA A 159 -13.46 21.27 -15.97
C ALA A 159 -12.88 22.56 -15.36
N LYS A 160 -13.76 23.44 -14.87
CA LYS A 160 -13.36 24.62 -14.07
C LYS A 160 -12.48 24.17 -12.89
N ASP A 161 -11.40 24.92 -12.61
CA ASP A 161 -10.52 24.60 -11.47
C ASP A 161 -11.31 24.72 -10.16
N ASP A 162 -11.58 23.58 -9.52
CA ASP A 162 -12.26 23.44 -8.25
C ASP A 162 -11.32 23.64 -7.04
N GLY A 163 -10.06 23.95 -7.29
CA GLY A 163 -9.02 24.10 -6.27
C GLY A 163 -8.48 22.78 -5.77
N THR A 164 -8.86 21.65 -6.37
CA THR A 164 -8.33 20.34 -6.01
C THR A 164 -7.31 19.83 -7.04
N ARG A 165 -6.43 18.95 -6.63
CA ARG A 165 -5.45 18.27 -7.50
C ARG A 165 -5.49 16.77 -7.26
N PHE A 166 -5.25 16.03 -8.31
CA PHE A 166 -5.04 14.58 -8.22
C PHE A 166 -3.80 14.27 -7.38
N PRO A 167 -3.80 13.09 -6.72
CA PRO A 167 -2.66 12.66 -5.92
C PRO A 167 -1.39 12.56 -6.76
N ILE A 168 -0.26 12.84 -6.12
CA ILE A 168 1.08 12.64 -6.69
C ILE A 168 1.70 11.39 -6.08
N SER A 169 2.66 10.77 -6.78
CA SER A 169 3.25 9.49 -6.38
C SER A 169 4.09 9.55 -5.09
N VAL A 170 4.37 10.73 -4.55
CA VAL A 170 5.11 10.90 -3.29
C VAL A 170 4.15 11.27 -2.18
N LEU A 171 4.00 10.36 -1.21
CA LEU A 171 3.11 10.49 -0.06
C LEU A 171 3.94 10.82 1.18
N GLN A 172 3.51 11.82 1.94
CA GLN A 172 4.18 12.22 3.18
C GLN A 172 3.32 11.84 4.39
N PHE A 173 3.76 10.83 5.13
CA PHE A 173 3.15 10.41 6.39
C PHE A 173 4.21 10.30 7.48
N LYS A 174 3.80 10.58 8.73
CA LYS A 174 4.69 10.46 9.87
C LYS A 174 5.01 8.99 10.13
N SER A 175 6.27 8.68 10.38
CA SER A 175 6.68 7.34 10.84
C SER A 175 6.19 7.10 12.26
N CYS A 176 5.76 5.87 12.55
CA CYS A 176 5.44 5.44 13.91
C CYS A 176 6.76 5.23 14.68
N TRP A 177 7.00 6.06 15.71
CA TRP A 177 8.12 5.91 16.63
C TRP A 177 7.56 6.06 18.04
N GLY A 178 7.61 5.00 18.83
CA GLY A 178 7.15 5.05 20.22
C GLY A 178 7.63 3.84 21.04
N LYS A 179 7.77 4.03 22.38
CA LYS A 179 8.06 2.93 23.28
C LYS A 179 6.89 1.93 23.28
N GLY A 180 7.19 0.64 23.10
CA GLY A 180 6.18 -0.44 23.13
C GLY A 180 5.50 -0.74 21.78
N GLN A 181 5.86 -0.04 20.69
CA GLN A 181 5.36 -0.35 19.35
C GLN A 181 6.33 -1.27 18.59
N HIS A 182 5.78 -2.00 17.61
CA HIS A 182 6.61 -2.82 16.72
C HIS A 182 7.60 -1.91 15.95
N PRO A 183 8.90 -2.27 15.89
CA PRO A 183 9.95 -1.38 15.36
C PRO A 183 9.77 -1.00 13.89
N THR A 184 9.06 -1.84 13.11
CA THR A 184 8.80 -1.62 11.67
C THR A 184 7.33 -1.30 11.36
N GLN A 185 6.54 -0.94 12.37
CA GLN A 185 5.11 -0.66 12.20
C GLN A 185 4.85 0.44 11.16
N LYS A 186 3.96 0.15 10.21
CA LYS A 186 3.49 1.14 9.24
C LYS A 186 2.46 2.09 9.87
N PRO A 187 2.45 3.38 9.48
CA PRO A 187 1.44 4.34 9.94
C PRO A 187 0.04 3.93 9.50
N VAL A 188 -0.90 3.94 10.43
CA VAL A 188 -2.31 3.60 10.13
C VAL A 188 -2.87 4.56 9.07
N ASP A 189 -2.59 5.86 9.17
CA ASP A 189 -3.04 6.89 8.22
C ASP A 189 -2.60 6.59 6.77
N LEU A 190 -1.37 6.08 6.58
CA LEU A 190 -0.87 5.68 5.26
C LEU A 190 -1.62 4.45 4.74
N LEU A 191 -1.87 3.47 5.61
CA LEU A 191 -2.60 2.24 5.24
C LEU A 191 -4.05 2.57 4.90
N GLU A 192 -4.72 3.44 5.67
CA GLU A 192 -6.07 3.93 5.36
C GLU A 192 -6.12 4.65 4.00
N TYR A 193 -5.12 5.49 3.70
CA TYR A 193 -5.02 6.16 2.40
C TYR A 193 -4.96 5.15 1.25
N LEU A 194 -4.10 4.12 1.36
CA LEU A 194 -3.96 3.08 0.33
C LEU A 194 -5.22 2.22 0.21
N ILE A 195 -5.82 1.82 1.34
CA ILE A 195 -7.06 1.05 1.37
C ILE A 195 -8.20 1.82 0.69
N LYS A 196 -8.41 3.08 1.05
CA LYS A 196 -9.45 3.94 0.43
C LYS A 196 -9.19 4.14 -1.06
N THR A 197 -7.93 4.19 -1.49
CA THR A 197 -7.56 4.36 -2.90
C THR A 197 -7.94 3.14 -3.74
N TYR A 198 -7.74 1.92 -3.23
CA TYR A 198 -7.88 0.70 -4.03
C TYR A 198 -9.08 -0.16 -3.69
N THR A 199 -9.89 0.25 -2.71
CA THR A 199 -11.09 -0.49 -2.31
C THR A 199 -12.27 0.43 -2.03
N ASN A 200 -13.48 -0.15 -2.10
CA ASN A 200 -14.70 0.42 -1.57
C ASN A 200 -15.00 -0.14 -0.18
N GLU A 201 -15.97 0.43 0.54
CA GLU A 201 -16.43 -0.12 1.81
C GLU A 201 -16.92 -1.56 1.64
N GLU A 202 -16.83 -2.37 2.69
CA GLU A 202 -17.18 -3.80 2.73
C GLU A 202 -16.35 -4.72 1.85
N GLU A 203 -15.39 -4.20 1.05
CA GLU A 203 -14.46 -5.03 0.29
C GLU A 203 -13.39 -5.66 1.20
N ILE A 204 -12.82 -6.78 0.77
CA ILE A 204 -11.90 -7.61 1.55
C ILE A 204 -10.45 -7.21 1.28
N VAL A 205 -9.74 -6.85 2.33
CA VAL A 205 -8.29 -6.59 2.33
C VAL A 205 -7.56 -7.75 3.01
N LEU A 206 -6.53 -8.28 2.37
CA LEU A 206 -5.64 -9.29 2.94
C LEU A 206 -4.29 -8.68 3.29
N ASP A 207 -3.80 -8.97 4.48
CA ASP A 207 -2.40 -8.79 4.88
C ASP A 207 -1.85 -10.14 5.36
N ASN A 208 -1.00 -10.76 4.56
CA ASN A 208 -0.47 -12.09 4.86
C ASN A 208 0.78 -12.10 5.75
N CYS A 209 1.24 -10.92 6.19
CA CYS A 209 2.32 -10.75 7.18
C CYS A 209 1.96 -9.56 8.08
N MET A 210 0.81 -9.64 8.77
CA MET A 210 0.18 -8.48 9.40
C MET A 210 0.97 -7.88 10.58
N GLY A 211 1.97 -8.58 11.10
CA GLY A 211 2.79 -8.11 12.21
C GLY A 211 1.96 -7.66 13.40
N SER A 212 2.07 -6.37 13.74
CA SER A 212 1.30 -5.76 14.83
C SER A 212 -0.14 -5.36 14.46
N GLY A 213 -0.65 -5.74 13.28
CA GLY A 213 -2.05 -5.55 12.87
C GLY A 213 -2.44 -4.14 12.44
N SER A 214 -1.49 -3.30 12.01
CA SER A 214 -1.81 -1.93 11.59
C SER A 214 -2.75 -1.87 10.39
N THR A 215 -2.61 -2.82 9.44
CA THR A 215 -3.53 -2.95 8.29
C THR A 215 -4.94 -3.31 8.75
N GLY A 216 -5.08 -4.20 9.73
CA GLY A 216 -6.38 -4.56 10.31
C GLY A 216 -7.05 -3.37 11.01
N VAL A 217 -6.31 -2.58 11.79
CA VAL A 217 -6.80 -1.33 12.39
C VAL A 217 -7.29 -0.36 11.31
N ALA A 218 -6.51 -0.18 10.22
CA ALA A 218 -6.90 0.69 9.11
C ALA A 218 -8.16 0.18 8.40
N CYS A 219 -8.35 -1.13 8.26
CA CYS A 219 -9.57 -1.73 7.71
C CYS A 219 -10.79 -1.46 8.58
N VAL A 220 -10.67 -1.60 9.90
CA VAL A 220 -11.74 -1.24 10.85
C VAL A 220 -12.12 0.22 10.71
N ASN A 221 -11.14 1.14 10.74
CA ASN A 221 -11.36 2.57 10.64
C ASN A 221 -12.01 3.00 9.32
N THR A 222 -11.85 2.21 8.28
CA THR A 222 -12.32 2.54 6.92
C THR A 222 -13.49 1.68 6.46
N ASN A 223 -14.08 0.89 7.35
CA ASN A 223 -15.22 0.01 7.08
C ASN A 223 -14.93 -1.03 5.97
N ARG A 224 -13.75 -1.66 6.02
CA ARG A 224 -13.36 -2.79 5.15
C ARG A 224 -13.33 -4.08 5.93
N LYS A 225 -13.58 -5.20 5.25
CA LYS A 225 -13.35 -6.54 5.79
C LYS A 225 -11.87 -6.85 5.75
N PHE A 226 -11.39 -7.64 6.70
CA PHE A 226 -9.97 -7.91 6.82
C PHE A 226 -9.68 -9.39 7.03
N ILE A 227 -8.66 -9.88 6.32
CA ILE A 227 -8.03 -11.17 6.59
C ILE A 227 -6.57 -10.87 6.94
N GLY A 228 -6.16 -11.22 8.15
CA GLY A 228 -4.78 -11.06 8.62
C GLY A 228 -4.14 -12.41 8.93
N ILE A 229 -2.92 -12.64 8.44
CA ILE A 229 -2.13 -13.84 8.75
C ILE A 229 -0.84 -13.38 9.42
N GLU A 230 -0.44 -14.07 10.50
CA GLU A 230 0.80 -13.81 11.21
C GLU A 230 1.40 -15.12 11.73
N LEU A 231 2.70 -15.28 11.50
CA LEU A 231 3.43 -16.48 11.89
C LEU A 231 3.82 -16.48 13.38
N GLU A 232 4.25 -15.33 13.88
CA GLU A 232 4.77 -15.19 15.24
C GLU A 232 3.63 -14.95 16.23
N GLU A 233 3.39 -15.88 17.15
CA GLU A 233 2.31 -15.82 18.15
C GLU A 233 2.28 -14.49 18.91
N LYS A 234 3.44 -13.97 19.29
CA LYS A 234 3.55 -12.69 20.01
C LYS A 234 2.95 -11.53 19.21
N TYR A 235 3.22 -11.47 17.90
CA TYR A 235 2.71 -10.41 17.04
C TYR A 235 1.26 -10.66 16.68
N PHE A 236 0.86 -11.90 16.51
CA PHE A 236 -0.54 -12.27 16.32
C PHE A 236 -1.42 -11.78 17.49
N GLU A 237 -1.02 -12.06 18.73
CA GLU A 237 -1.75 -11.60 19.92
C GLU A 237 -1.76 -10.08 20.07
N MET A 238 -0.65 -9.41 19.69
CA MET A 238 -0.60 -7.95 19.65
C MET A 238 -1.59 -7.39 18.62
N ALA A 239 -1.60 -7.95 17.41
CA ALA A 239 -2.50 -7.55 16.34
C ALA A 239 -3.96 -7.73 16.74
N ARG A 240 -4.30 -8.89 17.31
CA ARG A 240 -5.65 -9.22 17.79
C ARG A 240 -6.17 -8.15 18.76
N LYS A 241 -5.41 -7.84 19.82
CA LYS A 241 -5.77 -6.82 20.81
C LYS A 241 -6.00 -5.45 20.19
N ARG A 242 -5.09 -5.00 19.34
CA ARG A 242 -5.18 -3.68 18.71
C ARG A 242 -6.38 -3.55 17.77
N ILE A 243 -6.69 -4.60 17.04
CA ILE A 243 -7.84 -4.62 16.13
C ILE A 243 -9.14 -4.67 16.92
N GLU A 244 -9.24 -5.48 17.99
CA GLU A 244 -10.37 -5.49 18.91
C GLU A 244 -10.60 -4.12 19.58
N GLU A 245 -9.54 -3.45 20.02
CA GLU A 245 -9.62 -2.09 20.57
C GLU A 245 -10.17 -1.09 19.53
N ALA A 246 -9.71 -1.19 18.27
CA ALA A 246 -10.21 -0.33 17.20
C ALA A 246 -11.69 -0.59 16.90
N GLN A 247 -12.14 -1.86 16.91
CA GLN A 247 -13.55 -2.21 16.72
C GLN A 247 -14.43 -1.63 17.83
N ASN A 248 -13.98 -1.69 19.09
CA ASN A 248 -14.72 -1.18 20.24
C ASN A 248 -14.81 0.37 20.24
N ASN A 249 -13.82 1.06 19.68
CA ASN A 249 -13.81 2.52 19.59
C ASN A 249 -14.67 3.06 18.42
N ASN A 250 -15.09 2.20 17.50
CA ASN A 250 -15.92 2.59 16.34
C ASN A 250 -17.41 2.23 16.51
N ILE A 251 -17.82 1.78 17.70
CA ILE A 251 -19.20 1.55 18.12
C ILE A 251 -19.68 2.80 18.87
#